data_797432355c028d4d35d9c564c4b31c78
#
_entry.id   797432355c028d4d35d9c564c4b31c78
#
_cell.length_a   1.000
_cell.length_b   1.000
_cell.length_c   1.000
_cell.angle_alpha   90.00
_cell.angle_beta   90.00
_cell.angle_gamma   90.00
#
_symmetry.space_group_name_H-M   'P 1'
#
loop_
_entity.id
_entity.type
_entity.pdbx_description
1 polymer ?
#
loop_
_entity_poly.entity_id
_entity_poly.type
_entity_poly.pdbx_seq_one_letter_code
_entity_poly.pdbx_strand_id
1 'polypeptide(L)'
;MELFRGLCSLLQIQVDINKLKEQAVLLSEAEVKVLQAQINPHFLFNALNTISYYCRSNPEKAKDLIIYLGEYYRHSLNNESVFINFRQEIRHIQAYVNIEMARFGERLKVTYNLPDYLDFNLPCLILQPLVENAIKHGVLPRENGGTVEIGAAPHGQNVRLYVYDNGVGIPQEKLSRLLTEEEPPSSEEEAESGERKSVGLQNVHKRLLAYYGEDSGLQITSSENAWTMVFFEIPLTRRTQ
;
A
#
# COMPACT_ATOMS: atom_id res chain seq x y z
N MET A 1 0.93 -22.08 -58.30
CA MET A 1 -0.04 -21.45 -57.38
C MET A 1 0.07 -21.98 -55.96
N GLU A 2 0.23 -23.31 -55.76
CA GLU A 2 0.36 -23.90 -54.42
C GLU A 2 1.68 -23.55 -53.70
N LEU A 3 2.80 -23.49 -54.43
CA LEU A 3 4.11 -23.13 -53.86
C LEU A 3 4.10 -21.68 -53.32
N PHE A 4 3.42 -20.74 -53.97
CA PHE A 4 3.29 -19.36 -53.52
C PHE A 4 2.42 -19.24 -52.26
N ARG A 5 1.33 -20.03 -52.17
CA ARG A 5 0.51 -20.11 -50.94
C ARG A 5 1.32 -20.67 -49.76
N GLY A 6 2.12 -21.72 -50.00
CA GLY A 6 3.00 -22.28 -48.99
C GLY A 6 4.03 -21.28 -48.46
N LEU A 7 4.65 -20.49 -49.35
CA LEU A 7 5.60 -19.45 -48.98
C LEU A 7 4.94 -18.34 -48.17
N CYS A 8 3.75 -17.88 -48.55
CA CYS A 8 2.98 -16.89 -47.79
C CYS A 8 2.62 -17.41 -46.39
N SER A 9 2.21 -18.66 -46.27
CA SER A 9 1.93 -19.27 -44.95
C SER A 9 3.16 -19.35 -44.05
N LEU A 10 4.33 -19.69 -44.59
CA LEU A 10 5.58 -19.69 -43.83
C LEU A 10 5.99 -18.31 -43.36
N LEU A 11 5.85 -17.29 -44.21
CA LEU A 11 6.12 -15.89 -43.85
C LEU A 11 5.15 -15.42 -42.76
N GLN A 12 3.87 -15.79 -42.85
CA GLN A 12 2.87 -15.46 -41.83
C GLN A 12 3.24 -16.07 -40.49
N ILE A 13 3.58 -17.38 -40.47
CA ILE A 13 4.03 -18.07 -39.26
C ILE A 13 5.27 -17.39 -38.65
N GLN A 14 6.22 -16.98 -39.50
CA GLN A 14 7.44 -16.33 -39.04
C GLN A 14 7.11 -14.95 -38.38
N VAL A 15 6.18 -14.18 -38.96
CA VAL A 15 5.70 -12.91 -38.39
C VAL A 15 4.99 -13.15 -37.06
N ASP A 16 4.14 -14.18 -36.99
CA ASP A 16 3.39 -14.50 -35.77
C ASP A 16 4.33 -14.97 -34.63
N ILE A 17 5.35 -15.79 -34.96
CA ILE A 17 6.40 -16.18 -34.02
C ILE A 17 7.17 -14.99 -33.50
N ASN A 18 7.53 -14.02 -34.36
CA ASN A 18 8.23 -12.82 -33.91
C ASN A 18 7.37 -11.94 -33.00
N LYS A 19 6.07 -11.77 -33.32
CA LYS A 19 5.12 -11.06 -32.46
C LYS A 19 4.97 -11.73 -31.08
N LEU A 20 4.86 -13.05 -31.04
CA LEU A 20 4.79 -13.80 -29.77
C LEU A 20 6.07 -13.65 -28.94
N LYS A 21 7.25 -13.63 -29.58
CA LYS A 21 8.51 -13.37 -28.88
C LYS A 21 8.58 -11.95 -28.32
N GLU A 22 8.19 -10.94 -29.10
CA GLU A 22 8.13 -9.56 -28.60
C GLU A 22 7.16 -9.43 -27.42
N GLN A 23 5.98 -10.02 -27.51
CA GLN A 23 5.02 -10.02 -26.40
C GLN A 23 5.56 -10.71 -25.14
N ALA A 24 6.26 -11.84 -25.30
CA ALA A 24 6.87 -12.54 -24.18
C ALA A 24 7.98 -11.72 -23.50
N VAL A 25 8.79 -11.00 -24.29
CA VAL A 25 9.82 -10.09 -23.74
C VAL A 25 9.16 -8.93 -22.99
N LEU A 26 8.15 -8.27 -23.57
CA LEU A 26 7.43 -7.17 -22.93
C LEU A 26 6.73 -7.63 -21.64
N LEU A 27 6.16 -8.84 -21.63
CA LEU A 27 5.56 -9.41 -20.44
C LEU A 27 6.60 -9.63 -19.35
N SER A 28 7.75 -10.22 -19.68
CA SER A 28 8.85 -10.44 -18.74
C SER A 28 9.43 -9.13 -18.19
N GLU A 29 9.60 -8.10 -19.04
CA GLU A 29 10.01 -6.77 -18.58
C GLU A 29 8.97 -6.12 -17.65
N ALA A 30 7.68 -6.30 -17.95
CA ALA A 30 6.60 -5.81 -17.09
C ALA A 30 6.61 -6.54 -15.74
N GLU A 31 6.80 -7.86 -15.71
CA GLU A 31 6.93 -8.65 -14.47
C GLU A 31 8.11 -8.18 -13.63
N VAL A 32 9.29 -7.96 -14.23
CA VAL A 32 10.47 -7.42 -13.54
C VAL A 32 10.19 -6.03 -12.97
N LYS A 33 9.53 -5.15 -13.73
CA LYS A 33 9.14 -3.81 -13.24
C LYS A 33 8.15 -3.88 -12.08
N VAL A 34 7.19 -4.80 -12.11
CA VAL A 34 6.25 -5.02 -11.01
C VAL A 34 6.99 -5.50 -9.76
N LEU A 35 7.91 -6.47 -9.89
CA LEU A 35 8.74 -6.94 -8.79
C LEU A 35 9.64 -5.84 -8.22
N GLN A 36 10.24 -5.02 -9.07
CA GLN A 36 11.04 -3.86 -8.62
C GLN A 36 10.18 -2.79 -7.93
N ALA A 37 8.93 -2.58 -8.39
CA ALA A 37 8.02 -1.62 -7.79
C ALA A 37 7.48 -2.07 -6.41
N GLN A 38 7.54 -3.36 -6.10
CA GLN A 38 7.22 -3.90 -4.77
C GLN A 38 8.27 -3.52 -3.71
N ILE A 39 9.49 -3.20 -4.13
CA ILE A 39 10.51 -2.66 -3.26
C ILE A 39 10.41 -1.13 -3.34
N ASN A 40 9.92 -0.48 -2.28
CA ASN A 40 9.95 0.99 -2.19
C ASN A 40 11.41 1.45 -1.95
N PRO A 41 12.17 1.92 -2.98
CA PRO A 41 13.59 2.23 -2.82
C PRO A 41 13.83 3.36 -1.81
N HIS A 42 12.94 4.35 -1.80
CA HIS A 42 13.06 5.49 -0.91
C HIS A 42 12.88 5.07 0.57
N PHE A 43 11.93 4.18 0.86
CA PHE A 43 11.79 3.62 2.21
C PHE A 43 13.04 2.83 2.62
N LEU A 44 13.57 1.98 1.72
CA LEU A 44 14.78 1.20 1.98
C LEU A 44 15.99 2.10 2.33
N PHE A 45 16.25 3.11 1.51
CA PHE A 45 17.36 4.05 1.77
C PHE A 45 17.20 4.77 3.12
N ASN A 46 15.99 5.22 3.44
CA ASN A 46 15.71 5.90 4.70
C ASN A 46 15.85 4.97 5.91
N ALA A 47 15.39 3.72 5.80
CA ALA A 47 15.55 2.71 6.83
C ALA A 47 17.03 2.41 7.09
N LEU A 48 17.84 2.20 6.03
CA LEU A 48 19.28 1.96 6.15
C LEU A 48 20.02 3.14 6.77
N ASN A 49 19.68 4.37 6.42
CA ASN A 49 20.26 5.57 7.03
C ASN A 49 19.91 5.66 8.52
N THR A 50 18.66 5.37 8.88
CA THR A 50 18.20 5.33 10.28
C THR A 50 18.95 4.25 11.08
N ILE A 51 19.09 3.05 10.53
CA ILE A 51 19.85 1.95 11.13
C ILE A 51 21.33 2.36 11.32
N SER A 52 21.95 2.94 10.29
CA SER A 52 23.34 3.42 10.35
C SER A 52 23.57 4.44 11.46
N TYR A 53 22.62 5.35 11.68
CA TYR A 53 22.65 6.29 12.81
C TYR A 53 22.63 5.54 14.15
N TYR A 54 21.71 4.58 14.31
CA TYR A 54 21.56 3.83 15.56
C TYR A 54 22.70 2.85 15.80
N CYS A 55 23.43 2.38 14.79
CA CYS A 55 24.63 1.55 14.99
C CYS A 55 25.66 2.19 15.91
N ARG A 56 25.73 3.54 15.93
CA ARG A 56 26.68 4.28 16.79
C ARG A 56 26.03 4.75 18.10
N SER A 57 24.75 5.14 18.07
CA SER A 57 24.08 5.76 19.24
C SER A 57 23.35 4.77 20.11
N ASN A 58 22.80 3.70 19.55
CA ASN A 58 22.04 2.64 20.26
C ASN A 58 22.07 1.33 19.45
N PRO A 59 23.11 0.49 19.58
CA PRO A 59 23.27 -0.74 18.80
C PRO A 59 22.11 -1.75 18.96
N GLU A 60 21.52 -1.84 20.14
CA GLU A 60 20.36 -2.74 20.37
C GLU A 60 19.17 -2.29 19.53
N LYS A 61 18.86 -0.98 19.50
CA LYS A 61 17.82 -0.44 18.63
C LYS A 61 18.13 -0.65 17.15
N ALA A 62 19.39 -0.54 16.74
CA ALA A 62 19.81 -0.84 15.35
C ALA A 62 19.51 -2.30 15.00
N LYS A 63 19.78 -3.24 15.90
CA LYS A 63 19.48 -4.67 15.73
C LYS A 63 17.97 -4.90 15.54
N ASP A 64 17.13 -4.29 16.37
CA ASP A 64 15.68 -4.39 16.26
C ASP A 64 15.18 -3.85 14.91
N LEU A 65 15.73 -2.71 14.47
CA LEU A 65 15.36 -2.11 13.18
C LEU A 65 15.75 -3.00 11.98
N ILE A 66 16.88 -3.73 12.07
CA ILE A 66 17.26 -4.72 11.03
C ILE A 66 16.24 -5.86 11.00
N ILE A 67 15.77 -6.34 12.15
CA ILE A 67 14.75 -7.38 12.24
C ILE A 67 13.45 -6.89 11.61
N TYR A 68 12.96 -5.69 11.97
CA TYR A 68 11.76 -5.10 11.39
C TYR A 68 11.89 -4.90 9.87
N LEU A 69 13.06 -4.48 9.38
CA LEU A 69 13.30 -4.33 7.94
C LEU A 69 13.20 -5.68 7.22
N GLY A 70 13.77 -6.73 7.83
CA GLY A 70 13.68 -8.10 7.32
C GLY A 70 12.24 -8.64 7.31
N GLU A 71 11.45 -8.35 8.35
CA GLU A 71 10.03 -8.72 8.45
C GLU A 71 9.20 -8.00 7.38
N TYR A 72 9.40 -6.69 7.21
CA TYR A 72 8.72 -5.89 6.21
C TYR A 72 8.93 -6.44 4.80
N TYR A 73 10.19 -6.68 4.39
CA TYR A 73 10.47 -7.19 3.03
C TYR A 73 10.09 -8.65 2.84
N ARG A 74 10.21 -9.50 3.85
CA ARG A 74 9.76 -10.90 3.75
C ARG A 74 8.28 -10.99 3.43
N HIS A 75 7.48 -10.13 4.02
CA HIS A 75 6.03 -10.08 3.76
C HIS A 75 5.71 -9.52 2.38
N SER A 76 6.45 -8.50 1.94
CA SER A 76 6.26 -7.88 0.62
C SER A 76 6.66 -8.80 -0.54
N LEU A 77 7.64 -9.69 -0.33
CA LEU A 77 8.19 -10.56 -1.39
C LEU A 77 7.56 -11.97 -1.44
N ASN A 78 7.04 -12.48 -0.32
CA ASN A 78 6.56 -13.87 -0.22
C ASN A 78 5.02 -14.01 -0.26
N ASN A 79 4.28 -12.95 -0.62
CA ASN A 79 2.82 -13.02 -0.67
C ASN A 79 2.32 -13.69 -1.96
N GLU A 80 2.31 -15.03 -1.98
CA GLU A 80 1.58 -15.81 -2.97
C GLU A 80 0.07 -15.83 -2.71
N SER A 81 -0.36 -15.46 -1.49
CA SER A 81 -1.76 -15.50 -1.08
C SER A 81 -2.45 -14.15 -1.24
N VAL A 82 -3.56 -14.13 -1.96
CA VAL A 82 -4.41 -12.94 -2.15
C VAL A 82 -5.01 -12.46 -0.82
N PHE A 83 -5.30 -13.39 0.10
CA PHE A 83 -5.84 -13.10 1.43
C PHE A 83 -4.87 -13.57 2.51
N ILE A 84 -4.72 -12.75 3.55
CA ILE A 84 -3.92 -13.06 4.73
C ILE A 84 -4.73 -12.86 6.01
N ASN A 85 -4.26 -13.44 7.09
CA ASN A 85 -4.87 -13.22 8.40
C ASN A 85 -4.63 -11.78 8.87
N PHE A 86 -5.64 -11.16 9.49
CA PHE A 86 -5.59 -9.79 10.01
C PHE A 86 -4.37 -9.55 10.90
N ARG A 87 -4.03 -10.49 11.78
CA ARG A 87 -2.86 -10.36 12.66
C ARG A 87 -1.53 -10.36 11.89
N GLN A 88 -1.48 -11.01 10.72
CA GLN A 88 -0.30 -10.96 9.85
C GLN A 88 -0.15 -9.58 9.20
N GLU A 89 -1.27 -9.01 8.70
CA GLU A 89 -1.28 -7.63 8.16
C GLU A 89 -0.83 -6.62 9.22
N ILE A 90 -1.33 -6.74 10.46
CA ILE A 90 -0.92 -5.87 11.57
C ILE A 90 0.56 -6.01 11.90
N ARG A 91 1.12 -7.23 11.94
CA ARG A 91 2.58 -7.41 12.15
C ARG A 91 3.40 -6.74 11.06
N HIS A 92 2.97 -6.84 9.80
CA HIS A 92 3.63 -6.18 8.69
C HIS A 92 3.61 -4.65 8.85
N ILE A 93 2.46 -4.09 9.23
CA ILE A 93 2.31 -2.66 9.52
C ILE A 93 3.21 -2.25 10.71
N GLN A 94 3.25 -3.05 11.77
CA GLN A 94 4.11 -2.78 12.94
C GLN A 94 5.59 -2.71 12.56
N ALA A 95 6.05 -3.60 11.69
CA ALA A 95 7.43 -3.57 11.18
C ALA A 95 7.74 -2.24 10.46
N TYR A 96 6.85 -1.80 9.55
CA TYR A 96 6.96 -0.50 8.88
C TYR A 96 6.94 0.66 9.87
N VAL A 97 5.95 0.70 10.75
CA VAL A 97 5.73 1.77 11.74
C VAL A 97 6.91 1.92 12.69
N ASN A 98 7.49 0.82 13.19
CA ASN A 98 8.65 0.87 14.09
C ASN A 98 9.88 1.51 13.42
N ILE A 99 10.07 1.29 12.13
CA ILE A 99 11.15 1.93 11.36
C ILE A 99 10.88 3.43 11.21
N GLU A 100 9.65 3.82 10.84
CA GLU A 100 9.28 5.23 10.68
C GLU A 100 9.31 5.98 12.02
N MET A 101 8.84 5.38 13.11
CA MET A 101 8.94 5.96 14.46
C MET A 101 10.41 6.15 14.91
N ALA A 102 11.29 5.22 14.57
CA ALA A 102 12.72 5.39 14.84
C ALA A 102 13.33 6.54 14.04
N ARG A 103 12.83 6.77 12.81
CA ARG A 103 13.30 7.84 11.91
C ARG A 103 12.81 9.22 12.36
N PHE A 104 11.52 9.34 12.72
CA PHE A 104 10.89 10.62 13.00
C PHE A 104 10.85 10.99 14.49
N GLY A 105 11.18 10.05 15.37
CA GLY A 105 11.24 10.26 16.82
C GLY A 105 9.90 10.75 17.38
N GLU A 106 9.95 11.78 18.20
CA GLU A 106 8.77 12.37 18.87
C GLU A 106 7.73 12.99 17.91
N ARG A 107 8.09 13.21 16.65
CA ARG A 107 7.16 13.73 15.65
C ARG A 107 6.13 12.71 15.15
N LEU A 108 6.34 11.43 15.39
CA LEU A 108 5.42 10.37 14.98
C LEU A 108 5.09 9.47 16.16
N LYS A 109 3.82 9.45 16.56
CA LYS A 109 3.28 8.50 17.52
C LYS A 109 2.25 7.61 16.81
N VAL A 110 2.30 6.31 17.07
CA VAL A 110 1.32 5.36 16.51
C VAL A 110 0.72 4.55 17.65
N THR A 111 -0.59 4.46 17.67
CA THR A 111 -1.36 3.68 18.64
C THR A 111 -2.20 2.63 17.93
N TYR A 112 -2.51 1.55 18.64
CA TYR A 112 -3.28 0.43 18.14
C TYR A 112 -4.51 0.20 19.03
N ASN A 113 -5.69 0.24 18.43
CA ASN A 113 -6.96 -0.09 19.08
C ASN A 113 -7.53 -1.35 18.42
N LEU A 114 -6.95 -2.49 18.77
CA LEU A 114 -7.19 -3.77 18.09
C LEU A 114 -7.64 -4.80 19.14
N PRO A 115 -8.92 -5.19 19.15
CA PRO A 115 -9.41 -6.23 20.03
C PRO A 115 -8.74 -7.59 19.78
N ASP A 116 -8.29 -8.25 20.85
CA ASP A 116 -7.55 -9.52 20.77
C ASP A 116 -8.36 -10.69 20.18
N TYR A 117 -9.68 -10.62 20.26
CA TYR A 117 -10.56 -11.69 19.79
C TYR A 117 -10.84 -11.63 18.27
N LEU A 118 -10.43 -10.57 17.57
CA LEU A 118 -10.66 -10.47 16.13
C LEU A 118 -9.69 -11.38 15.36
N ASP A 119 -10.28 -12.35 14.66
CA ASP A 119 -9.57 -13.30 13.80
C ASP A 119 -10.35 -13.48 12.49
N PHE A 120 -9.83 -12.93 11.40
CA PHE A 120 -10.43 -12.99 10.07
C PHE A 120 -9.35 -12.78 9.00
N ASN A 121 -9.69 -13.11 7.75
CA ASN A 121 -8.81 -12.89 6.62
C ASN A 121 -9.26 -11.65 5.82
N LEU A 122 -8.29 -10.90 5.33
CA LEU A 122 -8.49 -9.74 4.47
C LEU A 122 -7.51 -9.79 3.28
N PRO A 123 -7.75 -9.03 2.21
CA PRO A 123 -6.81 -8.94 1.11
C PRO A 123 -5.47 -8.39 1.61
N CYS A 124 -4.36 -9.00 1.19
CA CYS A 124 -3.05 -8.60 1.65
C CYS A 124 -2.72 -7.15 1.25
N LEU A 125 -1.97 -6.43 2.09
CA LEU A 125 -1.54 -5.04 1.86
C LEU A 125 -2.73 -4.09 1.60
N ILE A 126 -3.83 -4.24 2.37
CA ILE A 126 -5.00 -3.36 2.26
C ILE A 126 -4.92 -2.19 3.25
N LEU A 127 -4.41 -2.42 4.45
CA LEU A 127 -4.25 -1.39 5.48
C LEU A 127 -2.96 -0.59 5.34
N GLN A 128 -1.90 -1.19 4.84
CA GLN A 128 -0.60 -0.54 4.73
C GLN A 128 -0.64 0.79 3.96
N PRO A 129 -1.26 0.91 2.77
CA PRO A 129 -1.34 2.17 2.06
C PRO A 129 -2.07 3.26 2.85
N LEU A 130 -3.06 2.90 3.68
CA LEU A 130 -3.79 3.83 4.54
C LEU A 130 -2.88 4.39 5.63
N VAL A 131 -2.09 3.51 6.27
CA VAL A 131 -1.12 3.91 7.31
C VAL A 131 -0.01 4.76 6.72
N GLU A 132 0.52 4.38 5.55
CA GLU A 132 1.53 5.19 4.84
C GLU A 132 1.02 6.59 4.52
N ASN A 133 -0.23 6.72 4.04
CA ASN A 133 -0.83 8.00 3.73
C ASN A 133 -1.05 8.85 5.00
N ALA A 134 -1.56 8.25 6.08
CA ALA A 134 -1.74 8.94 7.35
C ALA A 134 -0.42 9.49 7.89
N ILE A 135 0.66 8.72 7.80
CA ILE A 135 1.99 9.17 8.22
C ILE A 135 2.52 10.26 7.29
N LYS A 136 2.65 9.98 5.98
CA LYS A 136 3.34 10.87 5.02
C LYS A 136 2.57 12.15 4.74
N HIS A 137 1.25 12.05 4.58
CA HIS A 137 0.40 13.15 4.11
C HIS A 137 -0.46 13.76 5.23
N GLY A 138 -0.74 13.01 6.30
CA GLY A 138 -1.46 13.51 7.46
C GLY A 138 -0.52 14.16 8.48
N VAL A 139 0.30 13.36 9.13
CA VAL A 139 1.05 13.76 10.32
C VAL A 139 2.35 14.50 10.01
N LEU A 140 3.18 13.97 9.11
CA LEU A 140 4.52 14.53 8.87
C LEU A 140 4.56 15.95 8.29
N PRO A 141 3.55 16.44 7.53
CA PRO A 141 3.51 17.83 7.10
C PRO A 141 3.34 18.83 8.26
N ARG A 142 2.83 18.39 9.43
CA ARG A 142 2.78 19.24 10.63
C ARG A 142 4.17 19.39 11.22
N GLU A 143 4.55 20.60 11.59
CA GLU A 143 5.84 20.90 12.21
C GLU A 143 6.07 20.07 13.48
N ASN A 144 5.07 20.00 14.34
CA ASN A 144 5.12 19.24 15.60
C ASN A 144 4.78 17.75 15.44
N GLY A 145 4.54 17.29 14.20
CA GLY A 145 4.10 15.93 13.95
C GLY A 145 2.69 15.64 14.47
N GLY A 146 2.44 14.39 14.87
CA GLY A 146 1.14 13.99 15.40
C GLY A 146 1.05 12.50 15.72
N THR A 147 -0.18 12.02 15.80
CA THR A 147 -0.51 10.65 16.15
C THR A 147 -1.32 9.99 15.03
N VAL A 148 -0.99 8.74 14.72
CA VAL A 148 -1.80 7.86 13.88
C VAL A 148 -2.37 6.77 14.78
N GLU A 149 -3.67 6.52 14.70
CA GLU A 149 -4.33 5.40 15.37
C GLU A 149 -4.81 4.38 14.31
N ILE A 150 -4.46 3.12 14.51
CA ILE A 150 -4.89 2.00 13.69
C ILE A 150 -5.86 1.18 14.51
N GLY A 151 -7.10 1.03 14.03
CA GLY A 151 -8.13 0.39 14.81
C GLY A 151 -9.00 -0.59 14.05
N ALA A 152 -9.61 -1.49 14.82
CA ALA A 152 -10.62 -2.43 14.37
C ALA A 152 -11.76 -2.50 15.39
N ALA A 153 -13.00 -2.42 14.93
CA ALA A 153 -14.18 -2.51 15.80
C ALA A 153 -15.28 -3.34 15.14
N PRO A 154 -15.97 -4.21 15.88
CA PRO A 154 -17.17 -4.88 15.38
C PRO A 154 -18.25 -3.86 15.02
N HIS A 155 -18.91 -4.07 13.90
CA HIS A 155 -20.04 -3.25 13.45
C HIS A 155 -21.13 -4.13 12.83
N GLY A 156 -22.07 -4.57 13.65
CA GLY A 156 -23.10 -5.54 13.26
C GLY A 156 -22.50 -6.90 12.90
N GLN A 157 -22.72 -7.35 11.67
CA GLN A 157 -22.10 -8.58 11.12
C GLN A 157 -20.75 -8.34 10.46
N ASN A 158 -20.28 -7.09 10.42
CA ASN A 158 -19.05 -6.65 9.81
C ASN A 158 -18.00 -6.30 10.89
N VAL A 159 -16.78 -6.13 10.44
CA VAL A 159 -15.73 -5.43 11.17
C VAL A 159 -15.40 -4.15 10.44
N ARG A 160 -15.39 -3.04 11.16
CA ARG A 160 -14.87 -1.75 10.67
C ARG A 160 -13.40 -1.68 10.99
N LEU A 161 -12.60 -1.46 9.96
CA LEU A 161 -11.16 -1.19 10.05
C LEU A 161 -10.93 0.28 9.74
N TYR A 162 -10.12 0.95 10.54
CA TYR A 162 -9.87 2.39 10.35
C TYR A 162 -8.41 2.77 10.63
N VAL A 163 -8.00 3.82 9.96
CA VAL A 163 -6.78 4.57 10.24
C VAL A 163 -7.17 6.02 10.46
N TYR A 164 -6.88 6.52 11.64
CA TYR A 164 -7.12 7.91 12.03
C TYR A 164 -5.79 8.63 12.22
N ASP A 165 -5.70 9.87 11.78
CA ASP A 165 -4.58 10.76 12.06
C ASP A 165 -5.07 12.14 12.51
N ASN A 166 -4.34 12.75 13.42
CA ASN A 166 -4.55 14.14 13.84
C ASN A 166 -3.65 15.12 13.07
N GLY A 167 -3.44 14.83 11.79
CA GLY A 167 -2.57 15.57 10.89
C GLY A 167 -3.20 16.83 10.32
N VAL A 168 -2.74 17.21 9.12
CA VAL A 168 -3.20 18.42 8.43
C VAL A 168 -4.63 18.35 7.91
N GLY A 169 -5.24 17.16 7.86
CA GLY A 169 -6.57 16.97 7.29
C GLY A 169 -6.61 17.19 5.77
N ILE A 170 -7.81 17.05 5.20
CA ILE A 170 -8.06 17.15 3.77
C ILE A 170 -9.15 18.20 3.53
N PRO A 171 -8.92 19.19 2.66
CA PRO A 171 -9.95 20.15 2.26
C PRO A 171 -11.17 19.47 1.66
N GLN A 172 -12.37 19.97 1.96
CA GLN A 172 -13.64 19.38 1.51
C GLN A 172 -13.72 19.23 -0.03
N GLU A 173 -13.14 20.20 -0.75
CA GLU A 173 -13.12 20.18 -2.23
C GLU A 173 -12.31 19.02 -2.81
N LYS A 174 -11.25 18.57 -2.10
CA LYS A 174 -10.44 17.42 -2.51
C LYS A 174 -11.07 16.10 -2.09
N LEU A 175 -11.80 16.09 -0.96
CA LEU A 175 -12.37 14.87 -0.40
C LEU A 175 -13.30 14.15 -1.36
N SER A 176 -14.15 14.90 -2.09
CA SER A 176 -15.11 14.37 -3.07
C SER A 176 -14.44 13.73 -4.30
N ARG A 177 -13.20 14.09 -4.60
CA ARG A 177 -12.47 13.66 -5.78
C ARG A 177 -11.50 12.50 -5.53
N LEU A 178 -11.05 12.33 -4.27
CA LEU A 178 -9.99 11.37 -3.91
C LEU A 178 -10.26 9.91 -4.31
N LEU A 179 -11.52 9.51 -4.38
CA LEU A 179 -11.90 8.12 -4.72
C LEU A 179 -12.44 7.97 -6.14
N THR A 180 -12.80 9.07 -6.83
CA THR A 180 -13.54 9.06 -8.10
C THR A 180 -12.73 9.49 -9.32
N GLU A 181 -11.68 10.29 -9.16
CA GLU A 181 -10.90 10.80 -10.29
C GLU A 181 -9.57 10.03 -10.43
N GLU A 182 -9.31 9.54 -11.65
CA GLU A 182 -7.95 9.27 -12.12
C GLU A 182 -7.34 10.65 -12.45
N GLU A 183 -6.75 11.34 -11.47
CA GLU A 183 -6.00 12.55 -11.78
C GLU A 183 -4.84 12.19 -12.73
N PRO A 184 -4.80 12.74 -13.94
CA PRO A 184 -3.58 12.73 -14.72
C PRO A 184 -2.50 13.47 -13.92
N PRO A 185 -1.22 13.10 -14.01
CA PRO A 185 -0.14 13.79 -13.31
C PRO A 185 -0.21 15.29 -13.66
N SER A 186 -0.36 16.14 -12.65
CA SER A 186 -0.62 17.56 -12.82
C SER A 186 0.61 18.35 -13.31
N SER A 187 1.79 17.72 -13.33
CA SER A 187 3.03 18.26 -13.90
C SER A 187 4.06 17.16 -14.18
N GLU A 188 4.99 17.40 -15.10
CA GLU A 188 6.14 16.53 -15.36
C GLU A 188 7.03 16.33 -14.12
N GLU A 189 7.08 17.32 -13.23
CA GLU A 189 7.82 17.26 -11.95
C GLU A 189 7.20 16.28 -10.93
N GLU A 190 5.85 16.14 -10.90
CA GLU A 190 5.15 15.15 -10.07
C GLU A 190 5.32 13.72 -10.62
N ALA A 191 5.51 13.56 -11.91
CA ALA A 191 5.81 12.27 -12.54
C ALA A 191 7.24 11.79 -12.22
N GLU A 192 8.21 12.69 -12.08
CA GLU A 192 9.60 12.38 -11.73
C GLU A 192 9.80 12.13 -10.22
N SER A 193 9.04 12.81 -9.34
CA SER A 193 9.15 12.62 -7.88
C SER A 193 8.62 11.28 -7.37
N GLY A 194 7.91 10.51 -8.21
CA GLY A 194 7.32 9.22 -7.83
C GLY A 194 6.17 9.33 -6.81
N GLU A 195 5.77 10.55 -6.44
CA GLU A 195 4.67 10.81 -5.51
C GLU A 195 3.30 10.79 -6.22
N ARG A 196 2.84 9.60 -6.55
CA ARG A 196 1.44 9.37 -6.98
C ARG A 196 0.52 9.46 -5.75
N LYS A 197 0.11 10.66 -5.38
CA LYS A 197 -0.60 10.98 -4.12
C LYS A 197 -1.96 10.27 -3.94
N SER A 198 -2.65 9.86 -5.00
CA SER A 198 -3.99 9.25 -4.90
C SER A 198 -4.05 7.77 -5.27
N VAL A 199 -3.05 7.24 -5.98
CA VAL A 199 -3.07 5.87 -6.54
C VAL A 199 -3.21 4.79 -5.45
N GLY A 200 -2.64 5.01 -4.26
CA GLY A 200 -2.71 4.05 -3.15
C GLY A 200 -4.12 3.86 -2.61
N LEU A 201 -4.85 4.95 -2.32
CA LEU A 201 -6.22 4.90 -1.78
C LEU A 201 -7.22 4.40 -2.82
N GLN A 202 -7.10 4.85 -4.06
CA GLN A 202 -7.97 4.39 -5.16
C GLN A 202 -7.80 2.90 -5.42
N ASN A 203 -6.57 2.39 -5.42
CA ASN A 203 -6.31 0.96 -5.58
C ASN A 203 -6.93 0.13 -4.43
N VAL A 204 -6.80 0.61 -3.19
CA VAL A 204 -7.45 -0.02 -2.04
C VAL A 204 -8.98 0.00 -2.21
N HIS A 205 -9.54 1.15 -2.59
CA HIS A 205 -10.98 1.30 -2.84
C HIS A 205 -11.47 0.30 -3.91
N LYS A 206 -10.85 0.29 -5.09
CA LYS A 206 -11.18 -0.63 -6.19
C LYS A 206 -11.07 -2.11 -5.76
N ARG A 207 -10.04 -2.46 -4.98
CA ARG A 207 -9.85 -3.83 -4.47
C ARG A 207 -10.94 -4.24 -3.48
N LEU A 208 -11.35 -3.35 -2.57
CA LEU A 208 -12.43 -3.60 -1.62
C LEU A 208 -13.75 -3.84 -2.35
N LEU A 209 -14.10 -2.99 -3.34
CA LEU A 209 -15.28 -3.17 -4.18
C LEU A 209 -15.25 -4.52 -4.92
N ALA A 210 -14.10 -4.89 -5.48
CA ALA A 210 -13.96 -6.15 -6.24
C ALA A 210 -14.12 -7.40 -5.36
N TYR A 211 -13.66 -7.37 -4.09
CA TYR A 211 -13.70 -8.53 -3.20
C TYR A 211 -14.97 -8.64 -2.35
N TYR A 212 -15.58 -7.51 -1.99
CA TYR A 212 -16.68 -7.48 -1.00
C TYR A 212 -17.95 -6.83 -1.52
N GLY A 213 -17.93 -6.22 -2.73
CA GLY A 213 -19.10 -5.58 -3.36
C GLY A 213 -19.14 -4.07 -3.14
N GLU A 214 -20.13 -3.43 -3.77
CA GLU A 214 -20.23 -1.97 -3.90
C GLU A 214 -20.33 -1.22 -2.55
N ASP A 215 -20.87 -1.83 -1.52
CA ASP A 215 -21.04 -1.22 -0.20
C ASP A 215 -19.75 -1.25 0.66
N SER A 216 -18.69 -1.92 0.21
CA SER A 216 -17.47 -2.17 1.01
C SER A 216 -16.29 -1.26 0.66
N GLY A 217 -16.52 -0.23 -0.16
CA GLY A 217 -15.48 0.71 -0.56
C GLY A 217 -14.93 1.55 0.60
N LEU A 218 -13.76 2.16 0.40
CA LEU A 218 -13.21 3.12 1.35
C LEU A 218 -14.15 4.28 1.61
N GLN A 219 -14.25 4.67 2.86
CA GLN A 219 -14.91 5.88 3.32
C GLN A 219 -13.85 6.80 3.96
N ILE A 220 -13.93 8.10 3.65
CA ILE A 220 -12.99 9.09 4.16
C ILE A 220 -13.79 10.21 4.80
N THR A 221 -13.46 10.53 6.04
CA THR A 221 -13.95 11.71 6.75
C THR A 221 -12.76 12.51 7.22
N SER A 222 -12.83 13.82 7.08
CA SER A 222 -11.70 14.68 7.42
C SER A 222 -12.17 16.09 7.79
N SER A 223 -11.38 16.75 8.62
CA SER A 223 -11.49 18.18 8.92
C SER A 223 -10.15 18.83 8.63
N GLU A 224 -10.13 19.80 7.74
CA GLU A 224 -8.92 20.52 7.35
C GLU A 224 -8.21 21.11 8.57
N ASN A 225 -6.88 21.01 8.60
CA ASN A 225 -6.00 21.41 9.69
C ASN A 225 -6.25 20.71 11.05
N ALA A 226 -7.01 19.62 11.07
CA ALA A 226 -7.38 18.95 12.32
C ALA A 226 -7.13 17.43 12.30
N TRP A 227 -7.75 16.68 11.37
CA TRP A 227 -7.67 15.22 11.36
C TRP A 227 -8.20 14.61 10.07
N THR A 228 -7.81 13.35 9.81
CA THR A 228 -8.40 12.48 8.79
C THR A 228 -8.70 11.10 9.39
N MET A 229 -9.83 10.51 9.00
CA MET A 229 -10.16 9.11 9.26
C MET A 229 -10.51 8.44 7.93
N VAL A 230 -9.77 7.38 7.61
CA VAL A 230 -10.04 6.50 6.48
C VAL A 230 -10.49 5.16 7.03
N PHE A 231 -11.63 4.64 6.60
CA PHE A 231 -12.17 3.38 7.10
C PHE A 231 -12.92 2.61 6.02
N PHE A 232 -13.10 1.32 6.28
CA PHE A 232 -13.93 0.43 5.48
C PHE A 232 -14.52 -0.68 6.35
N GLU A 233 -15.55 -1.33 5.83
CA GLU A 233 -16.22 -2.44 6.53
C GLU A 233 -16.18 -3.70 5.68
N ILE A 234 -15.85 -4.82 6.32
CA ILE A 234 -15.84 -6.14 5.69
C ILE A 234 -16.58 -7.14 6.56
N PRO A 235 -17.24 -8.14 5.96
CA PRO A 235 -17.95 -9.16 6.72
C PRO A 235 -16.99 -10.03 7.53
N LEU A 236 -17.33 -10.30 8.80
CA LEU A 236 -16.56 -11.21 9.68
C LEU A 236 -16.64 -12.67 9.22
N THR A 237 -17.71 -13.04 8.55
CA THR A 237 -17.90 -14.39 7.99
C THR A 237 -17.62 -14.34 6.49
N ARG A 238 -16.64 -15.13 6.02
CA ARG A 238 -16.41 -15.36 4.59
C ARG A 238 -17.73 -15.77 3.94
N ARG A 239 -18.20 -15.02 2.94
CA ARG A 239 -18.98 -15.62 1.86
C ARG A 239 -18.02 -16.53 1.08
N THR A 240 -17.99 -17.81 1.40
CA THR A 240 -17.40 -18.85 0.54
C THR A 240 -18.24 -18.84 -0.74
N GLN A 241 -17.69 -18.32 -1.83
CA GLN A 241 -18.09 -18.67 -3.19
C GLN A 241 -17.15 -19.76 -3.70
#